data_33a1cc0c20cd51f5c862ad8e66c6eff6
#
_entry.id   33a1cc0c20cd51f5c862ad8e66c6eff6
#
_cell.length_a   1.000
_cell.length_b   1.000
_cell.length_c   1.000
_cell.angle_alpha   90.00
_cell.angle_beta   90.00
_cell.angle_gamma   90.00
#
_symmetry.space_group_name_H-M   'P 1'
#
loop_
_entity.id
_entity.type
_entity.pdbx_description
1 polymer ?
#
loop_
_entity_poly.entity_id
_entity_poly.type
_entity_poly.pdbx_seq_one_letter_code
_entity_poly.pdbx_strand_id
1 'polypeptide(L)'
;MRYYTSTSKGLNRESLPFKLYEKAKKFGVWDPQNIDFSKDREDWKTLTPEQQDSLLGLIAFFYSAEEAVTKDILPMIHAISNVGQFEEEMYLTTFIFEEAKHTDFFSLVLQNIGVTGELNSYHTPPYKKLFDELLPQTMGRLMTDQSPKALADAAILYNMFAEGVLAETGYWTFYESLAKIDKMPGLLEGIGNIKRDESRHIGFGTFLLQRLISENSEMLDYTLEKLNSLMPLGYEISVSRMEEGVTVNPFGIDIRDTQAFMQKQLNARIEILKRAKGKTLEEIYKMDVVVES
;
A
#
# COMPACT_ATOMS: atom_id res chain seq x y z
N MET A 1 -6.42 -35.62 -11.11
CA MET A 1 -5.47 -35.18 -12.16
C MET A 1 -5.36 -33.66 -12.05
N ARG A 2 -4.14 -33.11 -12.01
CA ARG A 2 -3.95 -31.66 -11.91
C ARG A 2 -4.35 -31.00 -13.23
N TYR A 3 -5.14 -29.93 -13.16
CA TYR A 3 -5.56 -29.16 -14.34
C TYR A 3 -4.59 -27.97 -14.51
N TYR A 4 -4.13 -27.74 -15.71
CA TYR A 4 -3.25 -26.63 -16.06
C TYR A 4 -3.97 -25.64 -16.98
N THR A 5 -4.30 -24.46 -16.48
CA THR A 5 -5.00 -23.41 -17.22
C THR A 5 -4.21 -22.99 -18.46
N SER A 6 -2.91 -22.79 -18.34
CA SER A 6 -2.03 -22.34 -19.43
C SER A 6 -2.06 -23.21 -20.67
N THR A 7 -2.11 -24.54 -20.50
CA THR A 7 -2.13 -25.51 -21.63
C THR A 7 -3.52 -25.85 -22.12
N SER A 8 -4.57 -25.53 -21.34
CA SER A 8 -5.96 -25.87 -21.67
C SER A 8 -6.71 -24.70 -22.32
N LYS A 9 -6.53 -23.50 -21.79
CA LYS A 9 -7.25 -22.28 -22.22
C LYS A 9 -6.33 -21.18 -22.73
N GLY A 10 -5.01 -21.30 -22.46
CA GLY A 10 -4.05 -20.21 -22.64
C GLY A 10 -4.20 -19.14 -21.55
N LEU A 11 -3.43 -18.07 -21.68
CA LEU A 11 -3.47 -16.91 -20.76
C LEU A 11 -4.39 -15.83 -21.33
N ASN A 12 -5.23 -15.26 -20.48
CA ASN A 12 -6.04 -14.09 -20.82
C ASN A 12 -5.18 -12.80 -20.71
N ARG A 13 -4.50 -12.46 -21.80
CA ARG A 13 -3.61 -11.28 -21.88
C ARG A 13 -4.36 -9.95 -21.81
N GLU A 14 -5.69 -9.95 -22.03
CA GLU A 14 -6.53 -8.77 -21.95
C GLU A 14 -7.05 -8.50 -20.53
N SER A 15 -6.90 -9.47 -19.62
CA SER A 15 -7.29 -9.27 -18.23
C SER A 15 -6.43 -8.20 -17.57
N LEU A 16 -7.02 -7.44 -16.66
CA LEU A 16 -6.29 -6.41 -15.92
C LEU A 16 -5.13 -6.99 -15.09
N PRO A 17 -5.29 -8.11 -14.35
CA PRO A 17 -4.17 -8.72 -13.62
C PRO A 17 -2.98 -9.06 -14.53
N PHE A 18 -3.24 -9.59 -15.73
CA PHE A 18 -2.16 -9.86 -16.68
C PHE A 18 -1.47 -8.56 -17.15
N LYS A 19 -2.23 -7.49 -17.42
CA LYS A 19 -1.68 -6.19 -17.80
C LYS A 19 -0.85 -5.57 -16.65
N LEU A 20 -1.27 -5.75 -15.40
CA LEU A 20 -0.49 -5.33 -14.22
C LEU A 20 0.81 -6.13 -14.11
N TYR A 21 0.78 -7.45 -14.33
CA TYR A 21 1.97 -8.29 -14.39
C TYR A 21 2.97 -7.83 -15.47
N GLU A 22 2.46 -7.49 -16.69
CA GLU A 22 3.30 -6.94 -17.75
C GLU A 22 3.91 -5.58 -17.38
N LYS A 23 3.18 -4.72 -16.66
CA LYS A 23 3.69 -3.44 -16.15
C LYS A 23 4.76 -3.67 -15.08
N ALA A 24 4.55 -4.59 -14.14
CA ALA A 24 5.50 -4.93 -13.10
C ALA A 24 6.84 -5.40 -13.68
N LYS A 25 6.82 -6.27 -14.69
CA LYS A 25 8.04 -6.71 -15.40
C LYS A 25 8.83 -5.58 -16.06
N LYS A 26 8.19 -4.47 -16.42
CA LYS A 26 8.82 -3.34 -17.09
C LYS A 26 9.25 -2.25 -16.14
N PHE A 27 8.47 -1.97 -15.11
CA PHE A 27 8.62 -0.80 -14.25
C PHE A 27 8.97 -1.15 -12.80
N GLY A 28 8.71 -2.39 -12.37
CA GLY A 28 9.02 -2.86 -11.02
C GLY A 28 10.44 -3.46 -10.85
N VAL A 29 11.33 -3.23 -11.81
CA VAL A 29 12.70 -3.82 -11.84
C VAL A 29 13.80 -2.88 -11.34
N TRP A 30 13.44 -1.76 -10.72
CA TRP A 30 14.42 -0.89 -10.09
C TRP A 30 15.09 -1.58 -8.88
N ASP A 31 16.37 -1.27 -8.66
CA ASP A 31 17.17 -1.83 -7.58
C ASP A 31 17.50 -0.72 -6.56
N PRO A 32 17.10 -0.86 -5.28
CA PRO A 32 17.40 0.10 -4.23
C PRO A 32 18.90 0.41 -4.08
N GLN A 33 19.78 -0.56 -4.41
CA GLN A 33 21.24 -0.39 -4.36
C GLN A 33 21.76 0.62 -5.38
N ASN A 34 21.01 0.92 -6.43
CA ASN A 34 21.39 1.89 -7.45
C ASN A 34 21.05 3.35 -7.08
N ILE A 35 20.35 3.57 -5.98
CA ILE A 35 20.01 4.92 -5.50
C ILE A 35 21.23 5.56 -4.82
N ASP A 36 21.55 6.79 -5.21
CA ASP A 36 22.62 7.55 -4.58
C ASP A 36 22.14 8.27 -3.30
N PHE A 37 22.55 7.75 -2.16
CA PHE A 37 22.29 8.34 -0.84
C PHE A 37 23.38 9.28 -0.34
N SER A 38 24.36 9.66 -1.15
CA SER A 38 25.49 10.50 -0.70
C SER A 38 25.03 11.85 -0.13
N LYS A 39 24.08 12.51 -0.81
CA LYS A 39 23.47 13.76 -0.33
C LYS A 39 22.61 13.54 0.91
N ASP A 40 21.85 12.46 0.96
CA ASP A 40 20.97 12.12 2.12
C ASP A 40 21.75 12.00 3.41
N ARG A 41 22.94 11.42 3.35
CA ARG A 41 23.86 11.27 4.49
C ARG A 41 24.32 12.61 5.05
N GLU A 42 24.58 13.58 4.19
CA GLU A 42 24.95 14.93 4.60
C GLU A 42 23.73 15.75 5.05
N ASP A 43 22.63 15.65 4.32
CA ASP A 43 21.38 16.33 4.65
C ASP A 43 20.84 15.92 6.00
N TRP A 44 20.88 14.62 6.33
CA TRP A 44 20.47 14.08 7.63
C TRP A 44 21.11 14.80 8.80
N LYS A 45 22.43 15.09 8.73
CA LYS A 45 23.19 15.80 9.77
C LYS A 45 22.76 17.25 9.97
N THR A 46 22.07 17.82 8.99
CA THR A 46 21.62 19.22 9.01
C THR A 46 20.17 19.39 9.46
N LEU A 47 19.40 18.29 9.57
CA LEU A 47 18.07 18.32 10.14
C LEU A 47 18.12 18.56 11.65
N THR A 48 17.12 19.27 12.20
CA THR A 48 17.02 19.42 13.65
C THR A 48 16.69 18.07 14.32
N PRO A 49 16.97 17.90 15.62
CA PRO A 49 16.62 16.66 16.33
C PRO A 49 15.13 16.30 16.21
N GLU A 50 14.24 17.29 16.23
CA GLU A 50 12.80 17.10 16.11
C GLU A 50 12.42 16.66 14.67
N GLN A 51 13.08 17.21 13.65
CA GLN A 51 12.91 16.78 12.26
C GLN A 51 13.43 15.36 12.06
N GLN A 52 14.59 15.03 12.61
CA GLN A 52 15.13 13.66 12.56
C GLN A 52 14.19 12.68 13.25
N ASP A 53 13.67 12.97 14.44
CA ASP A 53 12.72 12.11 15.15
C ASP A 53 11.41 11.92 14.38
N SER A 54 10.85 13.00 13.83
CA SER A 54 9.63 12.95 13.02
C SER A 54 9.83 12.09 11.77
N LEU A 55 10.96 12.27 11.07
CA LEU A 55 11.27 11.51 9.86
C LEU A 55 11.55 10.03 10.16
N LEU A 56 12.28 9.73 11.24
CA LEU A 56 12.52 8.36 11.70
C LEU A 56 11.21 7.65 12.04
N GLY A 57 10.28 8.35 12.68
CA GLY A 57 8.97 7.78 12.96
C GLY A 57 8.19 7.40 11.70
N LEU A 58 8.25 8.25 10.68
CA LEU A 58 7.62 7.94 9.40
C LEU A 58 8.33 6.78 8.69
N ILE A 59 9.66 6.77 8.65
CA ILE A 59 10.45 5.65 8.09
C ILE A 59 10.15 4.35 8.86
N ALA A 60 10.10 4.38 10.19
CA ALA A 60 9.81 3.19 11.00
C ALA A 60 8.41 2.61 10.71
N PHE A 61 7.41 3.47 10.50
CA PHE A 61 6.07 3.05 10.12
C PHE A 61 6.07 2.31 8.79
N PHE A 62 6.74 2.89 7.77
CA PHE A 62 6.85 2.23 6.47
C PHE A 62 7.67 0.95 6.54
N TYR A 63 8.87 1.00 7.09
CA TYR A 63 9.79 -0.14 7.09
C TYR A 63 9.17 -1.40 7.71
N SER A 64 8.45 -1.26 8.82
CA SER A 64 7.75 -2.40 9.44
C SER A 64 6.45 -2.76 8.72
N ALA A 65 5.75 -1.79 8.10
CA ALA A 65 4.58 -2.08 7.29
C ALA A 65 4.96 -2.92 6.05
N GLU A 66 6.03 -2.57 5.31
CA GLU A 66 6.52 -3.33 4.16
C GLU A 66 6.89 -4.79 4.53
N GLU A 67 7.50 -4.99 5.70
CA GLU A 67 7.76 -6.34 6.21
C GLU A 67 6.45 -7.07 6.55
N ALA A 68 5.51 -6.40 7.22
CA ALA A 68 4.22 -6.99 7.59
C ALA A 68 3.43 -7.40 6.35
N VAL A 69 3.32 -6.51 5.35
CA VAL A 69 2.58 -6.78 4.11
C VAL A 69 3.25 -7.88 3.28
N THR A 70 4.58 -7.94 3.23
CA THR A 70 5.33 -9.05 2.59
C THR A 70 4.94 -10.42 3.17
N LYS A 71 4.70 -10.48 4.48
CA LYS A 71 4.26 -11.71 5.16
C LYS A 71 2.77 -11.99 4.95
N ASP A 72 1.95 -10.96 5.11
CA ASP A 72 0.50 -11.11 5.20
C ASP A 72 -0.17 -11.25 3.83
N ILE A 73 0.51 -10.96 2.71
CA ILE A 73 -0.01 -11.23 1.37
C ILE A 73 -0.08 -12.73 1.02
N LEU A 74 0.73 -13.59 1.67
CA LEU A 74 0.79 -15.02 1.36
C LEU A 74 -0.57 -15.75 1.44
N PRO A 75 -1.42 -15.52 2.47
CA PRO A 75 -2.77 -16.07 2.50
C PRO A 75 -3.66 -15.61 1.33
N MET A 76 -3.50 -14.38 0.83
CA MET A 76 -4.24 -13.89 -0.33
C MET A 76 -3.79 -14.63 -1.60
N ILE A 77 -2.49 -14.81 -1.80
CA ILE A 77 -1.94 -15.59 -2.92
C ILE A 77 -2.50 -17.01 -2.90
N HIS A 78 -2.52 -17.65 -1.72
CA HIS A 78 -3.08 -18.98 -1.55
C HIS A 78 -4.58 -19.02 -1.88
N ALA A 79 -5.37 -18.06 -1.40
CA ALA A 79 -6.80 -18.00 -1.68
C ALA A 79 -7.09 -17.81 -3.17
N ILE A 80 -6.40 -16.90 -3.84
CA ILE A 80 -6.54 -16.63 -5.29
C ILE A 80 -6.14 -17.86 -6.11
N SER A 81 -5.06 -18.56 -5.74
CA SER A 81 -4.64 -19.79 -6.41
C SER A 81 -5.71 -20.89 -6.32
N ASN A 82 -6.42 -21.00 -5.19
CA ASN A 82 -7.50 -21.97 -5.01
C ASN A 82 -8.76 -21.60 -5.80
N VAL A 83 -9.03 -20.34 -6.01
CA VAL A 83 -10.15 -19.88 -6.88
C VAL A 83 -9.86 -20.14 -8.36
N GLY A 84 -8.60 -20.38 -8.73
CA GLY A 84 -8.19 -20.75 -10.08
C GLY A 84 -8.05 -19.55 -11.04
N GLN A 85 -7.83 -18.38 -10.52
CA GLN A 85 -7.59 -17.14 -11.28
C GLN A 85 -6.09 -17.00 -11.53
N PHE A 86 -5.57 -17.69 -12.54
CA PHE A 86 -4.11 -17.85 -12.74
C PHE A 86 -3.41 -16.54 -13.08
N GLU A 87 -4.03 -15.64 -13.83
CA GLU A 87 -3.46 -14.33 -14.14
C GLU A 87 -3.36 -13.42 -12.90
N GLU A 88 -4.30 -13.56 -11.96
CA GLU A 88 -4.23 -12.91 -10.64
C GLU A 88 -3.06 -13.47 -9.81
N GLU A 89 -2.92 -14.81 -9.79
CA GLU A 89 -1.79 -15.49 -9.12
C GLU A 89 -0.45 -15.05 -9.72
N MET A 90 -0.33 -14.98 -11.05
CA MET A 90 0.88 -14.48 -11.72
C MET A 90 1.24 -13.06 -11.28
N TYR A 91 0.26 -12.16 -11.24
CA TYR A 91 0.48 -10.80 -10.80
C TYR A 91 0.97 -10.73 -9.33
N LEU A 92 0.34 -11.48 -8.45
CA LEU A 92 0.69 -11.50 -7.02
C LEU A 92 2.13 -11.97 -6.76
N THR A 93 2.76 -12.73 -7.68
CA THR A 93 4.20 -13.06 -7.57
C THR A 93 5.10 -11.83 -7.72
N THR A 94 4.73 -10.87 -8.56
CA THR A 94 5.45 -9.60 -8.70
C THR A 94 5.16 -8.66 -7.54
N PHE A 95 3.95 -8.69 -7.03
CA PHE A 95 3.52 -7.90 -5.89
C PHE A 95 4.38 -8.22 -4.66
N ILE A 96 4.45 -9.47 -4.23
CA ILE A 96 5.27 -9.86 -3.06
C ILE A 96 6.77 -9.57 -3.27
N PHE A 97 7.28 -9.66 -4.50
CA PHE A 97 8.64 -9.26 -4.84
C PHE A 97 8.86 -7.75 -4.63
N GLU A 98 7.90 -6.93 -5.05
CA GLU A 98 7.95 -5.47 -4.90
C GLU A 98 7.93 -5.07 -3.42
N GLU A 99 7.08 -5.68 -2.58
CA GLU A 99 7.04 -5.44 -1.12
C GLU A 99 8.35 -5.78 -0.41
N ALA A 100 8.93 -6.94 -0.75
CA ALA A 100 10.23 -7.32 -0.19
C ALA A 100 11.34 -6.33 -0.60
N LYS A 101 11.30 -5.80 -1.82
CA LYS A 101 12.20 -4.76 -2.31
C LYS A 101 12.00 -3.41 -1.60
N HIS A 102 10.77 -3.05 -1.26
CA HIS A 102 10.48 -1.85 -0.46
C HIS A 102 11.08 -1.95 0.94
N THR A 103 10.99 -3.13 1.56
CA THR A 103 11.67 -3.42 2.83
C THR A 103 13.19 -3.22 2.71
N ASP A 104 13.84 -3.74 1.65
CA ASP A 104 15.26 -3.55 1.39
C ASP A 104 15.62 -2.07 1.22
N PHE A 105 14.80 -1.31 0.50
CA PHE A 105 15.00 0.13 0.33
C PHE A 105 15.05 0.89 1.67
N PHE A 106 14.09 0.69 2.56
CA PHE A 106 14.10 1.37 3.87
C PHE A 106 15.28 0.94 4.73
N SER A 107 15.71 -0.34 4.65
CA SER A 107 16.94 -0.81 5.29
C SER A 107 18.17 -0.04 4.80
N LEU A 108 18.30 0.17 3.49
CA LEU A 108 19.41 0.93 2.89
C LEU A 108 19.38 2.41 3.27
N VAL A 109 18.19 3.02 3.35
CA VAL A 109 18.05 4.40 3.85
C VAL A 109 18.65 4.53 5.25
N LEU A 110 18.22 3.68 6.19
CA LEU A 110 18.69 3.70 7.58
C LEU A 110 20.20 3.49 7.67
N GLN A 111 20.74 2.51 6.93
CA GLN A 111 22.18 2.27 6.88
C GLN A 111 22.95 3.51 6.40
N ASN A 112 22.45 4.17 5.35
CA ASN A 112 23.13 5.32 4.75
C ASN A 112 23.09 6.57 5.64
N ILE A 113 22.02 6.81 6.39
CA ILE A 113 21.96 7.91 7.36
C ILE A 113 22.62 7.57 8.70
N GLY A 114 23.12 6.34 8.85
CA GLY A 114 23.87 5.91 10.04
C GLY A 114 22.99 5.62 11.26
N VAL A 115 21.69 5.32 11.04
CA VAL A 115 20.78 4.94 12.12
C VAL A 115 20.89 3.44 12.37
N THR A 116 21.18 3.08 13.61
CA THR A 116 21.29 1.69 14.09
C THR A 116 20.46 1.52 15.35
N GLY A 117 19.92 0.33 15.55
CA GLY A 117 19.12 0.02 16.74
C GLY A 117 17.64 -0.24 16.41
N GLU A 118 16.88 -0.48 17.48
CA GLU A 118 15.46 -0.80 17.36
C GLU A 118 14.61 0.45 17.11
N LEU A 119 13.67 0.32 16.15
CA LEU A 119 12.70 1.38 15.83
C LEU A 119 11.29 1.07 16.37
N ASN A 120 11.13 -0.03 17.10
CA ASN A 120 9.82 -0.47 17.63
C ASN A 120 9.16 0.54 18.59
N SER A 121 9.97 1.41 19.23
CA SER A 121 9.46 2.50 20.08
C SER A 121 8.63 3.54 19.31
N TYR A 122 8.79 3.61 17.99
CA TYR A 122 8.00 4.48 17.12
C TYR A 122 6.58 3.94 16.85
N HIS A 123 6.37 2.61 17.02
CA HIS A 123 5.07 1.99 16.75
C HIS A 123 4.08 2.32 17.86
N THR A 124 3.14 3.20 17.53
CA THR A 124 2.09 3.66 18.44
C THR A 124 0.96 2.65 18.58
N PRO A 125 0.12 2.73 19.65
CA PRO A 125 -1.00 1.80 19.82
C PRO A 125 -1.94 1.70 18.59
N PRO A 126 -2.39 2.79 17.94
CA PRO A 126 -3.24 2.67 16.74
C PRO A 126 -2.49 2.06 15.54
N TYR A 127 -1.17 2.30 15.40
CA TYR A 127 -0.36 1.61 14.39
C TYR A 127 -0.34 0.10 14.63
N LYS A 128 -0.04 -0.34 15.86
CA LYS A 128 -0.04 -1.76 16.26
C LYS A 128 -1.42 -2.40 16.08
N LYS A 129 -2.49 -1.66 16.37
CA LYS A 129 -3.85 -2.14 16.14
C LYS A 129 -4.08 -2.53 14.68
N LEU A 130 -3.53 -1.77 13.73
CA LEU A 130 -3.64 -2.08 12.31
C LEU A 130 -2.72 -3.24 11.91
N PHE A 131 -1.41 -3.11 12.16
CA PHE A 131 -0.39 -3.99 11.57
C PHE A 131 -0.10 -5.25 12.40
N ASP A 132 -0.28 -5.22 13.72
CA ASP A 132 -0.04 -6.39 14.58
C ASP A 132 -1.33 -7.19 14.86
N GLU A 133 -2.53 -6.60 14.66
CA GLU A 133 -3.79 -7.27 14.96
C GLU A 133 -4.70 -7.41 13.72
N LEU A 134 -5.21 -6.28 13.18
CA LEU A 134 -6.26 -6.32 12.16
C LEU A 134 -5.78 -6.94 10.84
N LEU A 135 -4.59 -6.55 10.37
CA LEU A 135 -4.05 -7.04 9.11
C LEU A 135 -3.76 -8.54 9.16
N PRO A 136 -2.95 -9.07 10.11
CA PRO A 136 -2.67 -10.51 10.16
C PRO A 136 -3.92 -11.35 10.45
N GLN A 137 -4.89 -10.85 11.22
CA GLN A 137 -6.16 -11.55 11.43
C GLN A 137 -6.99 -11.63 10.15
N THR A 138 -7.13 -10.52 9.44
CA THR A 138 -7.94 -10.44 8.23
C THR A 138 -7.33 -11.26 7.09
N MET A 139 -6.02 -11.13 6.89
CA MET A 139 -5.30 -11.88 5.85
C MET A 139 -5.21 -13.36 6.22
N GLY A 140 -4.87 -13.68 7.47
CA GLY A 140 -4.76 -15.07 7.95
C GLY A 140 -6.07 -15.86 7.86
N ARG A 141 -7.23 -15.19 7.97
CA ARG A 141 -8.55 -15.81 7.75
C ARG A 141 -8.65 -16.47 6.38
N LEU A 142 -7.98 -15.94 5.35
CA LEU A 142 -8.00 -16.48 3.98
C LEU A 142 -7.42 -17.90 3.87
N MET A 143 -6.67 -18.38 4.88
CA MET A 143 -6.19 -19.76 4.92
C MET A 143 -7.32 -20.77 5.13
N THR A 144 -8.45 -20.35 5.69
CA THR A 144 -9.58 -21.23 6.02
C THR A 144 -10.92 -20.77 5.44
N ASP A 145 -11.05 -19.49 5.13
CA ASP A 145 -12.26 -18.90 4.55
C ASP A 145 -11.89 -18.08 3.30
N GLN A 146 -12.20 -18.62 2.13
CA GLN A 146 -11.93 -18.00 0.84
C GLN A 146 -13.22 -17.47 0.19
N SER A 147 -14.22 -17.18 1.02
CA SER A 147 -15.49 -16.61 0.55
C SER A 147 -15.28 -15.23 -0.10
N PRO A 148 -16.16 -14.78 -0.99
CA PRO A 148 -16.12 -13.44 -1.56
C PRO A 148 -16.02 -12.34 -0.51
N LYS A 149 -16.67 -12.54 0.65
CA LYS A 149 -16.63 -11.58 1.76
C LYS A 149 -15.26 -11.53 2.44
N ALA A 150 -14.62 -12.68 2.66
CA ALA A 150 -13.28 -12.73 3.25
C ALA A 150 -12.23 -12.11 2.31
N LEU A 151 -12.33 -12.37 1.00
CA LEU A 151 -11.49 -11.72 -0.01
C LEU A 151 -11.72 -10.21 -0.06
N ALA A 152 -12.98 -9.78 0.03
CA ALA A 152 -13.29 -8.34 0.09
C ALA A 152 -12.72 -7.69 1.35
N ASP A 153 -12.87 -8.30 2.53
CA ASP A 153 -12.31 -7.78 3.79
C ASP A 153 -10.78 -7.59 3.68
N ALA A 154 -10.08 -8.55 3.09
CA ALA A 154 -8.65 -8.49 2.85
C ALA A 154 -8.26 -7.35 1.90
N ALA A 155 -8.89 -7.26 0.73
CA ALA A 155 -8.61 -6.21 -0.24
C ALA A 155 -8.98 -4.80 0.27
N ILE A 156 -10.06 -4.67 1.05
CA ILE A 156 -10.45 -3.39 1.67
C ILE A 156 -9.40 -2.94 2.68
N LEU A 157 -8.99 -3.83 3.59
CA LEU A 157 -8.04 -3.46 4.64
C LEU A 157 -6.64 -3.22 4.09
N TYR A 158 -6.16 -4.15 3.25
CA TYR A 158 -4.80 -4.11 2.71
C TYR A 158 -4.68 -3.10 1.57
N ASN A 159 -5.30 -3.36 0.41
CA ASN A 159 -5.05 -2.56 -0.78
C ASN A 159 -5.76 -1.19 -0.77
N MET A 160 -6.98 -1.09 -0.22
CA MET A 160 -7.69 0.19 -0.25
C MET A 160 -7.33 1.08 0.91
N PHE A 161 -7.22 0.54 2.13
CA PHE A 161 -6.99 1.36 3.32
C PHE A 161 -5.50 1.50 3.62
N ALA A 162 -4.75 0.40 3.84
CA ALA A 162 -3.33 0.49 4.19
C ALA A 162 -2.50 1.10 3.05
N GLU A 163 -2.61 0.59 1.82
CA GLU A 163 -1.88 1.14 0.67
C GLU A 163 -2.57 2.40 0.12
N GLY A 164 -3.86 2.28 -0.25
CA GLY A 164 -4.57 3.32 -1.01
C GLY A 164 -4.92 4.57 -0.23
N VAL A 165 -4.91 4.56 1.10
CA VAL A 165 -5.19 5.73 1.95
C VAL A 165 -4.00 6.08 2.82
N LEU A 166 -3.49 5.15 3.65
CA LEU A 166 -2.43 5.47 4.61
C LEU A 166 -1.08 5.64 3.94
N ALA A 167 -0.62 4.69 3.12
CA ALA A 167 0.68 4.77 2.46
C ALA A 167 0.74 5.96 1.50
N GLU A 168 -0.30 6.20 0.69
CA GLU A 168 -0.38 7.40 -0.16
C GLU A 168 -0.26 8.70 0.65
N THR A 169 -0.87 8.76 1.85
CA THR A 169 -0.74 9.92 2.76
C THR A 169 0.68 10.03 3.30
N GLY A 170 1.34 8.92 3.61
CA GLY A 170 2.73 8.89 4.05
C GLY A 170 3.70 9.33 2.95
N TYR A 171 3.52 8.89 1.71
CA TYR A 171 4.32 9.36 0.56
C TYR A 171 4.18 10.86 0.36
N TRP A 172 2.95 11.38 0.42
CA TRP A 172 2.70 12.82 0.38
C TRP A 172 3.44 13.54 1.52
N THR A 173 3.44 12.96 2.73
CA THR A 173 4.15 13.54 3.89
C THR A 173 5.67 13.59 3.68
N PHE A 174 6.29 12.55 3.07
CA PHE A 174 7.71 12.57 2.72
C PHE A 174 8.03 13.73 1.76
N TYR A 175 7.24 13.91 0.69
CA TYR A 175 7.45 14.99 -0.27
C TYR A 175 7.23 16.36 0.35
N GLU A 176 6.17 16.57 1.12
CA GLU A 176 5.90 17.84 1.79
C GLU A 176 6.98 18.19 2.82
N SER A 177 7.56 17.19 3.48
CA SER A 177 8.61 17.39 4.46
C SER A 177 9.96 17.75 3.83
N LEU A 178 10.35 17.09 2.76
CA LEU A 178 11.74 17.08 2.27
C LEU A 178 11.93 17.83 0.96
N ALA A 179 11.01 17.73 0.00
CA ALA A 179 11.17 18.38 -1.30
C ALA A 179 11.15 19.92 -1.18
N LYS A 180 10.34 20.46 -0.28
CA LYS A 180 10.24 21.91 -0.06
C LYS A 180 11.53 22.53 0.49
N ILE A 181 12.34 21.73 1.19
CA ILE A 181 13.62 22.17 1.78
C ILE A 181 14.82 21.61 1.02
N ASP A 182 14.61 20.98 -0.12
CA ASP A 182 15.65 20.38 -0.99
C ASP A 182 16.58 19.42 -0.24
N LYS A 183 16.00 18.48 0.51
CA LYS A 183 16.72 17.51 1.33
C LYS A 183 16.43 16.08 0.94
N MET A 184 17.43 15.20 1.13
CA MET A 184 17.34 13.76 1.02
C MET A 184 16.76 13.27 -0.31
N PRO A 185 17.37 13.62 -1.45
CA PRO A 185 16.86 13.28 -2.77
C PRO A 185 16.84 11.77 -3.04
N GLY A 186 17.76 10.99 -2.47
CA GLY A 186 17.79 9.53 -2.60
C GLY A 186 16.59 8.88 -1.92
N LEU A 187 16.22 9.35 -0.73
CA LEU A 187 14.99 8.91 -0.06
C LEU A 187 13.77 9.24 -0.94
N LEU A 188 13.67 10.46 -1.48
CA LEU A 188 12.54 10.85 -2.33
C LEU A 188 12.51 10.11 -3.67
N GLU A 189 13.66 9.77 -4.26
CA GLU A 189 13.74 8.92 -5.45
C GLU A 189 13.16 7.54 -5.18
N GLY A 190 13.56 6.91 -4.08
CA GLY A 190 13.04 5.60 -3.69
C GLY A 190 11.55 5.62 -3.37
N ILE A 191 11.05 6.63 -2.65
CA ILE A 191 9.61 6.83 -2.40
C ILE A 191 8.86 6.97 -3.73
N GLY A 192 9.42 7.67 -4.72
CA GLY A 192 8.82 7.78 -6.05
C GLY A 192 8.78 6.44 -6.81
N ASN A 193 9.77 5.58 -6.61
CA ASN A 193 9.79 4.23 -7.17
C ASN A 193 8.76 3.33 -6.50
N ILE A 194 8.70 3.32 -5.17
CA ILE A 194 7.70 2.61 -4.37
C ILE A 194 6.30 3.04 -4.80
N LYS A 195 6.02 4.32 -4.84
CA LYS A 195 4.72 4.86 -5.25
C LYS A 195 4.25 4.37 -6.63
N ARG A 196 5.19 4.18 -7.58
CA ARG A 196 4.88 3.58 -8.89
C ARG A 196 4.55 2.09 -8.80
N ASP A 197 5.20 1.36 -7.90
CA ASP A 197 4.88 -0.04 -7.63
C ASP A 197 3.49 -0.13 -6.96
N GLU A 198 3.25 0.66 -5.93
CA GLU A 198 2.00 0.74 -5.18
C GLU A 198 0.77 1.10 -6.04
N SER A 199 0.96 1.90 -7.08
CA SER A 199 -0.14 2.18 -8.02
C SER A 199 -0.68 0.90 -8.69
N ARG A 200 0.16 -0.12 -8.87
CA ARG A 200 -0.24 -1.43 -9.38
C ARG A 200 -0.89 -2.28 -8.30
N HIS A 201 -0.41 -2.20 -7.06
CA HIS A 201 -0.96 -2.90 -5.90
C HIS A 201 -2.41 -2.45 -5.62
N ILE A 202 -2.61 -1.16 -5.52
CA ILE A 202 -3.93 -0.54 -5.39
C ILE A 202 -4.82 -0.88 -6.61
N GLY A 203 -4.23 -0.89 -7.80
CA GLY A 203 -4.91 -1.29 -9.04
C GLY A 203 -5.44 -2.72 -8.98
N PHE A 204 -4.66 -3.65 -8.45
CA PHE A 204 -5.08 -5.03 -8.26
C PHE A 204 -6.20 -5.16 -7.22
N GLY A 205 -6.05 -4.52 -6.05
CA GLY A 205 -7.11 -4.54 -5.03
C GLY A 205 -8.41 -3.91 -5.52
N THR A 206 -8.31 -2.81 -6.27
CA THR A 206 -9.48 -2.20 -6.94
C THR A 206 -10.15 -3.20 -7.87
N PHE A 207 -9.38 -3.87 -8.74
CA PHE A 207 -9.90 -4.88 -9.66
C PHE A 207 -10.58 -6.03 -8.90
N LEU A 208 -9.94 -6.57 -7.87
CA LEU A 208 -10.49 -7.67 -7.07
C LEU A 208 -11.84 -7.28 -6.47
N LEU A 209 -11.95 -6.11 -5.87
CA LEU A 209 -13.22 -5.61 -5.33
C LEU A 209 -14.26 -5.37 -6.42
N GLN A 210 -13.88 -4.79 -7.56
CA GLN A 210 -14.79 -4.57 -8.68
C GLN A 210 -15.32 -5.89 -9.25
N ARG A 211 -14.48 -6.94 -9.33
CA ARG A 211 -14.91 -8.28 -9.72
C ARG A 211 -15.96 -8.83 -8.74
N LEU A 212 -15.69 -8.76 -7.43
CA LEU A 212 -16.63 -9.22 -6.41
C LEU A 212 -17.95 -8.44 -6.42
N ILE A 213 -17.90 -7.13 -6.68
CA ILE A 213 -19.09 -6.29 -6.84
C ILE A 213 -19.90 -6.67 -8.11
N SER A 214 -19.22 -7.02 -9.20
CA SER A 214 -19.90 -7.45 -10.44
C SER A 214 -20.61 -8.79 -10.28
N GLU A 215 -20.05 -9.68 -9.47
CA GLU A 215 -20.63 -10.99 -9.14
C GLU A 215 -21.81 -10.88 -8.15
N ASN A 216 -21.73 -9.93 -7.21
CA ASN A 216 -22.78 -9.62 -6.24
C ASN A 216 -22.85 -8.12 -5.93
N SER A 217 -23.88 -7.44 -6.41
CA SER A 217 -24.03 -5.98 -6.27
C SER A 217 -24.14 -5.47 -4.82
N GLU A 218 -24.56 -6.32 -3.85
CA GLU A 218 -24.59 -5.97 -2.42
C GLU A 218 -23.18 -5.75 -1.83
N MET A 219 -22.16 -6.30 -2.49
CA MET A 219 -20.77 -6.11 -2.09
C MET A 219 -20.33 -4.66 -2.22
N LEU A 220 -20.96 -3.83 -3.06
CA LEU A 220 -20.62 -2.41 -3.15
C LEU A 220 -20.90 -1.69 -1.83
N ASP A 221 -22.13 -1.77 -1.33
CA ASP A 221 -22.52 -1.08 -0.11
C ASP A 221 -21.72 -1.59 1.08
N TYR A 222 -21.52 -2.93 1.17
CA TYR A 222 -20.63 -3.54 2.16
C TYR A 222 -19.21 -2.98 2.11
N THR A 223 -18.61 -2.90 0.93
CA THR A 223 -17.24 -2.41 0.72
C THR A 223 -17.11 -0.95 1.14
N LEU A 224 -18.06 -0.10 0.75
CA LEU A 224 -18.03 1.32 1.07
C LEU A 224 -18.21 1.57 2.57
N GLU A 225 -19.13 0.86 3.22
CA GLU A 225 -19.35 0.95 4.66
C GLU A 225 -18.09 0.53 5.44
N LYS A 226 -17.52 -0.62 5.08
CA LYS A 226 -16.32 -1.16 5.71
C LYS A 226 -15.13 -0.21 5.55
N LEU A 227 -14.88 0.30 4.34
CA LEU A 227 -13.79 1.23 4.08
C LEU A 227 -13.95 2.53 4.89
N ASN A 228 -15.14 3.10 4.93
CA ASN A 228 -15.41 4.28 5.77
C ASN A 228 -15.21 4.01 7.26
N SER A 229 -15.53 2.81 7.74
CA SER A 229 -15.37 2.44 9.16
C SER A 229 -13.91 2.38 9.63
N LEU A 230 -12.95 2.28 8.71
CA LEU A 230 -11.51 2.29 9.01
C LEU A 230 -10.93 3.70 9.19
N MET A 231 -11.59 4.74 8.71
CA MET A 231 -11.05 6.10 8.73
C MET A 231 -10.75 6.65 10.13
N PRO A 232 -11.54 6.40 11.19
CA PRO A 232 -11.15 6.81 12.54
C PRO A 232 -9.78 6.31 12.95
N LEU A 233 -9.46 5.02 12.65
CA LEU A 233 -8.14 4.46 12.92
C LEU A 233 -7.03 5.16 12.11
N GLY A 234 -7.30 5.52 10.85
CA GLY A 234 -6.36 6.30 10.04
C GLY A 234 -6.06 7.67 10.63
N TYR A 235 -7.09 8.36 11.10
CA TYR A 235 -6.91 9.65 11.78
C TYR A 235 -6.13 9.50 13.10
N GLU A 236 -6.42 8.47 13.89
CA GLU A 236 -5.65 8.18 15.12
C GLU A 236 -4.18 7.91 14.80
N ILE A 237 -3.86 7.12 13.77
CA ILE A 237 -2.48 6.87 13.34
C ILE A 237 -1.80 8.19 12.95
N SER A 238 -2.47 9.06 12.20
CA SER A 238 -1.89 10.32 11.69
C SER A 238 -1.46 11.30 12.79
N VAL A 239 -2.10 11.27 13.96
CA VAL A 239 -1.79 12.14 15.10
C VAL A 239 -1.02 11.44 16.22
N SER A 240 -0.88 10.12 16.16
CA SER A 240 -0.45 9.29 17.28
C SER A 240 0.96 9.57 17.81
N ARG A 241 1.77 10.31 17.04
CA ARG A 241 3.13 10.74 17.40
C ARG A 241 3.23 12.24 17.69
N MET A 242 2.12 12.96 17.65
CA MET A 242 2.07 14.38 17.97
C MET A 242 1.82 14.57 19.46
N GLU A 243 2.45 15.57 20.05
CA GLU A 243 2.18 15.99 21.43
C GLU A 243 0.78 16.58 21.52
N GLU A 244 0.17 16.48 22.69
CA GLU A 244 -1.19 17.03 22.92
C GLU A 244 -1.19 18.54 22.66
N GLY A 245 -2.14 18.98 21.81
CA GLY A 245 -2.29 20.39 21.44
C GLY A 245 -1.36 20.88 20.32
N VAL A 246 -0.42 20.06 19.86
CA VAL A 246 0.42 20.35 18.69
C VAL A 246 -0.34 19.96 17.42
N THR A 247 -0.43 20.89 16.47
CA THR A 247 -1.15 20.66 15.19
C THR A 247 -0.24 20.76 13.98
N VAL A 248 1.01 21.15 14.15
CA VAL A 248 1.99 21.31 13.07
C VAL A 248 3.24 20.48 13.38
N ASN A 249 3.66 19.65 12.44
CA ASN A 249 4.84 18.82 12.60
C ASN A 249 6.17 19.63 12.48
N PRO A 250 7.35 19.07 12.81
CA PRO A 250 8.62 19.77 12.70
C PRO A 250 9.02 20.26 11.29
N PHE A 251 8.33 19.83 10.25
CA PHE A 251 8.50 20.29 8.86
C PHE A 251 7.48 21.36 8.46
N GLY A 252 6.64 21.82 9.37
CA GLY A 252 5.64 22.85 9.11
C GLY A 252 4.35 22.34 8.45
N ILE A 253 4.10 21.04 8.46
CA ILE A 253 2.88 20.44 7.90
C ILE A 253 1.79 20.45 8.97
N ASP A 254 0.64 21.07 8.67
CA ASP A 254 -0.54 21.05 9.55
C ASP A 254 -1.23 19.68 9.42
N ILE A 255 -1.61 19.13 10.57
CA ILE A 255 -2.33 17.84 10.61
C ILE A 255 -3.66 17.88 9.82
N ARG A 256 -4.28 19.05 9.71
CA ARG A 256 -5.50 19.23 8.92
C ARG A 256 -5.26 19.00 7.43
N ASP A 257 -4.07 19.39 6.91
CA ASP A 257 -3.69 19.15 5.53
C ASP A 257 -3.45 17.65 5.29
N THR A 258 -2.78 16.96 6.24
CA THR A 258 -2.59 15.52 6.20
C THR A 258 -3.93 14.77 6.19
N GLN A 259 -4.85 15.15 7.07
CA GLN A 259 -6.17 14.53 7.15
C GLN A 259 -7.05 14.85 5.93
N ALA A 260 -6.94 16.06 5.37
CA ALA A 260 -7.62 16.42 4.13
C ALA A 260 -7.11 15.61 2.94
N PHE A 261 -5.78 15.38 2.86
CA PHE A 261 -5.19 14.51 1.85
C PHE A 261 -5.66 13.06 2.00
N MET A 262 -5.67 12.53 3.22
CA MET A 262 -6.18 11.20 3.55
C MET A 262 -7.65 11.03 3.10
N GLN A 263 -8.49 12.03 3.40
CA GLN A 263 -9.89 12.02 2.96
C GLN A 263 -10.03 12.07 1.44
N LYS A 264 -9.15 12.82 0.75
CA LYS A 264 -9.09 12.84 -0.72
C LYS A 264 -8.77 11.46 -1.28
N GLN A 265 -7.82 10.74 -0.69
CA GLN A 265 -7.48 9.38 -1.11
C GLN A 265 -8.65 8.41 -0.90
N LEU A 266 -9.31 8.46 0.25
CA LEU A 266 -10.53 7.68 0.50
C LEU A 266 -11.59 7.94 -0.58
N ASN A 267 -11.89 9.20 -0.86
CA ASN A 267 -12.91 9.57 -1.84
C ASN A 267 -12.55 9.03 -3.25
N ALA A 268 -11.28 9.08 -3.63
CA ALA A 268 -10.81 8.52 -4.91
C ALA A 268 -11.06 7.00 -4.98
N ARG A 269 -10.79 6.26 -3.89
CA ARG A 269 -11.07 4.80 -3.81
C ARG A 269 -12.56 4.52 -3.90
N ILE A 270 -13.39 5.26 -3.18
CA ILE A 270 -14.85 5.15 -3.23
C ILE A 270 -15.37 5.37 -4.65
N GLU A 271 -14.94 6.44 -5.32
CA GLU A 271 -15.43 6.76 -6.67
C GLU A 271 -15.03 5.71 -7.72
N ILE A 272 -13.82 5.14 -7.63
CA ILE A 272 -13.41 4.09 -8.57
C ILE A 272 -14.17 2.78 -8.35
N LEU A 273 -14.48 2.44 -7.09
CA LEU A 273 -15.27 1.25 -6.76
C LEU A 273 -16.73 1.37 -7.22
N LYS A 274 -17.32 2.54 -7.10
CA LYS A 274 -18.69 2.80 -7.61
C LYS A 274 -18.85 2.56 -9.11
N ARG A 275 -17.76 2.70 -9.90
CA ARG A 275 -17.77 2.47 -11.35
C ARG A 275 -18.08 1.02 -11.70
N ALA A 276 -17.91 0.06 -10.78
CA ALA A 276 -18.21 -1.35 -10.99
C ALA A 276 -19.71 -1.66 -10.94
N LYS A 277 -20.54 -0.74 -10.42
CA LYS A 277 -21.99 -0.99 -10.27
C LYS A 277 -22.65 -1.30 -11.62
N GLY A 278 -23.26 -2.47 -11.71
CA GLY A 278 -23.96 -2.92 -12.91
C GLY A 278 -23.07 -3.31 -14.09
N LYS A 279 -21.75 -3.42 -13.87
CA LYS A 279 -20.79 -3.88 -14.87
C LYS A 279 -20.65 -5.38 -14.85
N THR A 280 -20.41 -5.95 -16.03
CA THR A 280 -19.97 -7.35 -16.18
C THR A 280 -18.46 -7.46 -15.97
N LEU A 281 -17.98 -8.67 -15.68
CA LEU A 281 -16.54 -8.93 -15.54
C LEU A 281 -15.76 -8.56 -16.83
N GLU A 282 -16.35 -8.80 -17.99
CA GLU A 282 -15.72 -8.43 -19.27
C GLU A 282 -15.58 -6.91 -19.43
N GLU A 283 -16.55 -6.13 -18.97
CA GLU A 283 -16.46 -4.67 -18.95
C GLU A 283 -15.40 -4.19 -17.94
N ILE A 284 -15.30 -4.85 -16.76
CA ILE A 284 -14.27 -4.54 -15.75
C ILE A 284 -12.87 -4.78 -16.30
N TYR A 285 -12.62 -5.86 -17.04
CA TYR A 285 -11.33 -6.10 -17.69
C TYR A 285 -10.90 -4.99 -18.66
N LYS A 286 -11.84 -4.24 -19.20
CA LYS A 286 -11.61 -3.13 -20.14
C LYS A 286 -11.51 -1.76 -19.44
N MET A 287 -11.82 -1.69 -18.14
CA MET A 287 -11.71 -0.45 -17.38
C MET A 287 -10.25 -0.11 -17.12
N ASP A 288 -9.86 1.11 -17.46
CA ASP A 288 -8.58 1.63 -16.98
C ASP A 288 -8.67 1.87 -15.47
N VAL A 289 -7.84 1.16 -14.72
CA VAL A 289 -7.61 1.44 -13.31
C VAL A 289 -6.62 2.60 -13.23
N VAL A 290 -7.04 3.79 -13.65
CA VAL A 290 -6.27 5.00 -13.44
C VAL A 290 -6.47 5.40 -11.99
N VAL A 291 -5.47 5.15 -11.20
CA VAL A 291 -5.28 5.81 -9.93
C VAL A 291 -4.49 7.08 -10.26
N GLU A 292 -5.19 8.18 -10.47
CA GLU A 292 -4.55 9.49 -10.44
C GLU A 292 -4.04 9.73 -9.03
N SER A 293 -2.73 9.60 -8.86
CA SER A 293 -1.98 9.86 -7.63
C SER A 293 -1.82 11.36 -7.39
#